data_af87d85ac77ebdee91c34bf2c57a2686
#
_entry.id   af87d85ac77ebdee91c34bf2c57a2686
#
_cell.length_a   1.000
_cell.length_b   1.000
_cell.length_c   1.000
_cell.angle_alpha   90.00
_cell.angle_beta   90.00
_cell.angle_gamma   90.00
#
_symmetry.space_group_name_H-M   'P 1'
#
loop_
_entity.id
_entity.type
_entity.pdbx_description
1 polymer ?
#
loop_
_entity_poly.entity_id
_entity_poly.type
_entity_poly.pdbx_seq_one_letter_code
_entity_poly.pdbx_strand_id
1 'polypeptide(L)'
;MGKLTKNQKLALAKIEAGKAYSLKEASELVKEITFTKFDASLDIDVRLGVDPRKANQMVRGVVSLPHGTGKQVRVLVLCTPDQEEAAKAAGADYVGLDEYIEKIKGGWTDIDVIITMPAIMGKIGALGRVLGPRGLMPNPKSGTVTPDVAKAVKEVKQGKIDFKVDKNGIVHASIGKVSFTPEQIRDNAKEFVMTLIKLKPATAKGTYLKSIYLSSTMSPGIKVDPKTVDEN
;
A
#
# COMPACT_ATOMS: atom_id res chain seq x y z
N MET A 1 -2.22 -28.15 -11.05
CA MET A 1 -2.70 -27.41 -9.86
C MET A 1 -2.54 -28.28 -8.63
N GLY A 2 -1.96 -27.74 -7.54
CA GLY A 2 -1.88 -28.46 -6.26
C GLY A 2 -3.28 -28.70 -5.67
N LYS A 3 -3.41 -29.76 -4.85
CA LYS A 3 -4.68 -30.04 -4.15
C LYS A 3 -4.99 -28.91 -3.17
N LEU A 4 -6.21 -28.37 -3.22
CA LEU A 4 -6.70 -27.38 -2.26
C LEU A 4 -6.72 -27.96 -0.85
N THR A 5 -6.27 -27.19 0.14
CA THR A 5 -6.34 -27.57 1.55
C THR A 5 -7.81 -27.62 2.04
N LYS A 6 -8.07 -28.30 3.15
CA LYS A 6 -9.41 -28.38 3.74
C LYS A 6 -10.00 -26.98 4.00
N ASN A 7 -9.21 -26.09 4.58
CA ASN A 7 -9.65 -24.72 4.89
C ASN A 7 -9.92 -23.90 3.62
N GLN A 8 -9.10 -24.02 2.58
CA GLN A 8 -9.36 -23.36 1.30
C GLN A 8 -10.65 -23.84 0.63
N LYS A 9 -10.97 -25.14 0.72
CA LYS A 9 -12.24 -25.67 0.21
C LYS A 9 -13.43 -25.09 0.95
N LEU A 10 -13.35 -24.98 2.29
CA LEU A 10 -14.40 -24.39 3.12
C LEU A 10 -14.59 -22.88 2.82
N ALA A 11 -13.49 -22.15 2.63
CA ALA A 11 -13.55 -20.74 2.27
C ALA A 11 -14.16 -20.54 0.86
N LEU A 12 -13.76 -21.36 -0.12
CA LEU A 12 -14.32 -21.32 -1.48
C LEU A 12 -15.81 -21.69 -1.53
N ALA A 13 -16.28 -22.60 -0.67
CA ALA A 13 -17.70 -22.97 -0.60
C ALA A 13 -18.60 -21.81 -0.17
N LYS A 14 -18.06 -20.80 0.52
CA LYS A 14 -18.79 -19.59 0.91
C LYS A 14 -18.85 -18.53 -0.20
N ILE A 15 -18.04 -18.66 -1.24
CA ILE A 15 -17.98 -17.72 -2.37
C ILE A 15 -18.73 -18.31 -3.56
N GLU A 16 -19.75 -17.61 -4.04
CA GLU A 16 -20.49 -18.00 -5.24
C GLU A 16 -19.61 -17.75 -6.48
N ALA A 17 -19.38 -18.81 -7.25
CA ALA A 17 -18.53 -18.73 -8.44
C ALA A 17 -19.12 -17.76 -9.48
N GLY A 18 -18.33 -16.80 -9.92
CA GLY A 18 -18.73 -15.82 -10.94
C GLY A 18 -19.51 -14.61 -10.44
N LYS A 19 -20.00 -14.61 -9.20
CA LYS A 19 -20.68 -13.45 -8.61
C LYS A 19 -19.69 -12.32 -8.34
N ALA A 20 -20.08 -11.09 -8.65
CA ALA A 20 -19.45 -9.88 -8.18
C ALA A 20 -20.25 -9.34 -6.99
N TYR A 21 -19.59 -9.16 -5.87
CA TYR A 21 -20.19 -8.71 -4.62
C TYR A 21 -20.14 -7.18 -4.51
N SER A 22 -21.07 -6.58 -3.80
CA SER A 22 -20.94 -5.19 -3.38
C SER A 22 -19.73 -5.03 -2.45
N LEU A 23 -19.19 -3.82 -2.36
CA LEU A 23 -18.04 -3.57 -1.48
C LEU A 23 -18.37 -3.87 -0.01
N LYS A 24 -19.62 -3.62 0.40
CA LYS A 24 -20.12 -3.93 1.74
C LYS A 24 -20.13 -5.45 1.99
N GLU A 25 -20.79 -6.21 1.13
CA GLU A 25 -20.84 -7.68 1.24
C GLU A 25 -19.45 -8.31 1.20
N ALA A 26 -18.54 -7.80 0.32
CA ALA A 26 -17.19 -8.28 0.22
C ALA A 26 -16.38 -8.03 1.50
N SER A 27 -16.57 -6.89 2.17
CA SER A 27 -15.89 -6.57 3.44
C SER A 27 -16.34 -7.44 4.61
N GLU A 28 -17.60 -7.86 4.63
CA GLU A 28 -18.13 -8.83 5.60
C GLU A 28 -17.62 -10.25 5.28
N LEU A 29 -17.75 -10.66 4.02
CA LEU A 29 -17.39 -12.00 3.57
C LEU A 29 -15.90 -12.31 3.72
N VAL A 30 -14.99 -11.33 3.48
CA VAL A 30 -13.54 -11.54 3.63
C VAL A 30 -13.18 -11.93 5.06
N LYS A 31 -13.85 -11.40 6.06
CA LYS A 31 -13.67 -11.79 7.47
C LYS A 31 -14.14 -13.20 7.74
N GLU A 32 -15.28 -13.59 7.18
CA GLU A 32 -15.85 -14.93 7.36
C GLU A 32 -15.04 -16.05 6.71
N ILE A 33 -14.39 -15.77 5.58
CA ILE A 33 -13.57 -16.77 4.87
C ILE A 33 -12.13 -16.83 5.38
N THR A 34 -11.72 -15.88 6.22
CA THR A 34 -10.40 -15.88 6.82
C THR A 34 -10.29 -16.99 7.86
N PHE A 35 -9.29 -17.85 7.72
CA PHE A 35 -9.06 -19.01 8.57
C PHE A 35 -7.73 -18.99 9.29
N THR A 36 -6.97 -17.91 9.18
CA THR A 36 -5.67 -17.74 9.84
C THR A 36 -5.86 -17.50 11.36
N LYS A 37 -4.90 -17.97 12.16
CA LYS A 37 -4.90 -17.78 13.62
C LYS A 37 -4.22 -16.48 14.06
N PHE A 38 -3.66 -15.74 13.13
CA PHE A 38 -3.02 -14.44 13.34
C PHE A 38 -3.84 -13.33 12.68
N ASP A 39 -3.61 -12.10 13.06
CA ASP A 39 -4.26 -10.94 12.45
C ASP A 39 -3.73 -10.72 11.03
N ALA A 40 -4.43 -11.32 10.07
CA ALA A 40 -4.03 -11.33 8.66
C ALA A 40 -4.16 -9.94 8.03
N SER A 41 -3.29 -9.63 7.08
CA SER A 41 -3.43 -8.44 6.24
C SER A 41 -4.59 -8.61 5.26
N LEU A 42 -5.28 -7.51 4.99
CA LEU A 42 -6.30 -7.41 3.96
C LEU A 42 -5.71 -6.67 2.78
N ASP A 43 -5.74 -7.31 1.64
CA ASP A 43 -5.16 -6.81 0.42
C ASP A 43 -6.25 -6.56 -0.62
N ILE A 44 -6.09 -5.47 -1.37
CA ILE A 44 -6.93 -5.12 -2.51
C ILE A 44 -6.09 -5.16 -3.78
N ASP A 45 -6.62 -5.86 -4.79
CA ASP A 45 -6.01 -6.02 -6.09
C ASP A 45 -6.91 -5.39 -7.15
N VAL A 46 -6.42 -4.35 -7.81
CA VAL A 46 -7.20 -3.62 -8.82
C VAL A 46 -6.53 -3.74 -10.18
N ARG A 47 -7.20 -4.42 -11.11
CA ARG A 47 -6.75 -4.50 -12.50
C ARG A 47 -7.22 -3.28 -13.27
N LEU A 48 -6.25 -2.54 -13.80
CA LEU A 48 -6.48 -1.32 -14.59
C LEU A 48 -6.44 -1.59 -16.10
N GLY A 49 -7.14 -0.78 -16.86
CA GLY A 49 -7.11 -0.77 -18.31
C GLY A 49 -5.97 0.11 -18.86
N VAL A 50 -4.75 -0.07 -18.36
CA VAL A 50 -3.55 0.67 -18.78
C VAL A 50 -2.49 -0.27 -19.35
N ASP A 51 -1.60 0.26 -20.17
CA ASP A 51 -0.41 -0.43 -20.66
C ASP A 51 0.81 0.06 -19.86
N PRO A 52 1.30 -0.71 -18.87
CA PRO A 52 2.41 -0.29 -17.99
C PRO A 52 3.75 -0.20 -18.72
N ARG A 53 3.86 -0.66 -19.97
CA ARG A 53 5.06 -0.51 -20.82
C ARG A 53 5.21 0.92 -21.31
N LYS A 54 4.12 1.68 -21.34
CA LYS A 54 4.12 3.08 -21.76
C LYS A 54 4.30 3.99 -20.55
N ALA A 55 5.34 4.80 -20.55
CA ALA A 55 5.64 5.71 -19.44
C ALA A 55 4.49 6.67 -19.08
N ASN A 56 3.69 7.08 -20.09
CA ASN A 56 2.53 7.96 -19.92
C ASN A 56 1.27 7.25 -19.41
N GLN A 57 1.29 5.92 -19.29
CA GLN A 57 0.21 5.10 -18.71
C GLN A 57 0.60 4.42 -17.40
N MET A 58 1.79 4.71 -16.90
CA MET A 58 2.24 4.17 -15.62
C MET A 58 1.55 4.89 -14.47
N VAL A 59 0.62 4.20 -13.81
CA VAL A 59 -0.08 4.71 -12.63
C VAL A 59 0.78 4.46 -11.40
N ARG A 60 1.08 5.52 -10.68
CA ARG A 60 1.78 5.51 -9.40
C ARG A 60 1.28 6.68 -8.57
N GLY A 61 1.07 6.44 -7.30
CA GLY A 61 0.60 7.48 -6.38
C GLY A 61 0.70 7.08 -4.93
N VAL A 62 0.08 7.90 -4.12
CA VAL A 62 -0.08 7.67 -2.68
C VAL A 62 -1.54 7.85 -2.30
N VAL A 63 -1.95 7.15 -1.28
CA VAL A 63 -3.26 7.30 -0.67
C VAL A 63 -3.11 7.34 0.84
N SER A 64 -3.87 8.20 1.50
CA SER A 64 -3.99 8.21 2.96
C SER A 64 -5.27 7.48 3.32
N LEU A 65 -5.13 6.33 3.97
CA LEU A 65 -6.27 5.52 4.40
C LEU A 65 -6.90 6.13 5.65
N PRO A 66 -8.24 6.35 5.68
CA PRO A 66 -8.90 7.01 6.81
C PRO A 66 -8.72 6.25 8.14
N HIS A 67 -8.64 4.92 8.09
CA HIS A 67 -8.44 4.08 9.29
C HIS A 67 -7.02 3.51 9.41
N GLY A 68 -6.08 4.00 8.57
CA GLY A 68 -4.72 3.47 8.51
C GLY A 68 -4.64 2.04 7.98
N THR A 69 -3.46 1.43 8.11
CA THR A 69 -3.21 0.05 7.65
C THR A 69 -3.24 -0.98 8.80
N GLY A 70 -3.34 -0.55 10.06
CA GLY A 70 -3.20 -1.41 11.23
C GLY A 70 -1.79 -1.98 11.44
N LYS A 71 -0.81 -1.57 10.64
CA LYS A 71 0.60 -1.95 10.79
C LYS A 71 1.35 -0.83 11.49
N GLN A 72 2.16 -1.18 12.49
CA GLN A 72 3.14 -0.26 13.06
C GLN A 72 4.31 -0.13 12.10
N VAL A 73 4.41 1.02 11.42
CA VAL A 73 5.44 1.31 10.42
C VAL A 73 6.66 1.89 11.13
N ARG A 74 7.83 1.29 10.92
CA ARG A 74 9.11 1.81 11.42
C ARG A 74 9.66 2.80 10.42
N VAL A 75 9.75 4.06 10.84
CA VAL A 75 10.14 5.18 9.99
C VAL A 75 11.54 5.63 10.32
N LEU A 76 12.43 5.60 9.32
CA LEU A 76 13.74 6.23 9.37
C LEU A 76 13.67 7.60 8.68
N VAL A 77 14.13 8.63 9.37
CA VAL A 77 14.26 9.98 8.81
C VAL A 77 15.72 10.30 8.61
N LEU A 78 16.11 10.57 7.35
CA LEU A 78 17.45 11.05 7.00
C LEU A 78 17.37 12.56 6.76
N CYS A 79 17.82 13.33 7.75
CA CYS A 79 17.73 14.79 7.75
C CYS A 79 19.00 15.44 8.25
N THR A 80 19.08 16.76 8.12
CA THR A 80 20.13 17.59 8.75
C THR A 80 19.88 17.71 10.26
N PRO A 81 20.89 17.99 11.09
CA PRO A 81 20.75 18.12 12.54
C PRO A 81 19.64 19.06 12.98
N ASP A 82 19.41 20.14 12.21
CA ASP A 82 18.37 21.15 12.50
C ASP A 82 16.93 20.58 12.48
N GLN A 83 16.71 19.48 11.75
CA GLN A 83 15.41 18.85 11.59
C GLN A 83 15.22 17.60 12.46
N GLU A 84 16.27 17.16 13.16
CA GLU A 84 16.23 15.92 13.96
C GLU A 84 15.22 16.01 15.10
N GLU A 85 15.18 17.13 15.82
CA GLU A 85 14.25 17.32 16.93
C GLU A 85 12.80 17.30 16.44
N ALA A 86 12.52 17.97 15.33
CA ALA A 86 11.19 17.99 14.71
C ALA A 86 10.75 16.59 14.25
N ALA A 87 11.67 15.81 13.67
CA ALA A 87 11.40 14.44 13.24
C ALA A 87 11.13 13.51 14.43
N LYS A 88 11.90 13.61 15.52
CA LYS A 88 11.69 12.86 16.78
C LYS A 88 10.36 13.22 17.43
N ALA A 89 10.03 14.51 17.51
CA ALA A 89 8.76 15.00 18.04
C ALA A 89 7.55 14.53 17.21
N ALA A 90 7.73 14.33 15.88
CA ALA A 90 6.70 13.79 14.99
C ALA A 90 6.51 12.27 15.13
N GLY A 91 7.37 11.57 15.90
CA GLY A 91 7.26 10.15 16.17
C GLY A 91 8.09 9.25 15.24
N ALA A 92 9.16 9.75 14.62
CA ALA A 92 10.10 8.91 13.87
C ALA A 92 10.82 7.93 14.80
N ASP A 93 10.97 6.67 14.35
CA ASP A 93 11.63 5.63 15.16
C ASP A 93 13.15 5.76 15.10
N TYR A 94 13.66 6.19 13.96
CA TYR A 94 15.09 6.41 13.74
C TYR A 94 15.29 7.76 13.05
N VAL A 95 16.23 8.56 13.57
CA VAL A 95 16.55 9.88 13.03
C VAL A 95 18.07 10.09 13.02
N GLY A 96 18.62 10.53 11.90
CA GLY A 96 20.06 10.81 11.75
C GLY A 96 20.46 10.85 10.28
N LEU A 97 21.75 10.90 9.98
CA LEU A 97 22.23 10.97 8.61
C LEU A 97 23.35 9.94 8.33
N ASP A 98 24.59 10.31 8.60
CA ASP A 98 25.76 9.54 8.15
C ASP A 98 25.86 8.18 8.86
N GLU A 99 25.48 8.11 10.12
CA GLU A 99 25.42 6.88 10.91
C GLU A 99 24.51 5.82 10.26
N TYR A 100 23.30 6.23 9.85
CA TYR A 100 22.35 5.32 9.21
C TYR A 100 22.73 4.98 7.77
N ILE A 101 23.38 5.90 7.07
CA ILE A 101 23.94 5.62 5.75
C ILE A 101 24.98 4.50 5.84
N GLU A 102 25.85 4.51 6.85
CA GLU A 102 26.84 3.45 7.07
C GLU A 102 26.19 2.13 7.49
N LYS A 103 25.21 2.16 8.39
CA LYS A 103 24.42 0.98 8.78
C LYS A 103 23.74 0.33 7.58
N ILE A 104 23.13 1.12 6.70
CA ILE A 104 22.46 0.62 5.49
C ILE A 104 23.49 0.03 4.49
N LYS A 105 24.66 0.65 4.33
CA LYS A 105 25.76 0.07 3.53
C LYS A 105 26.19 -1.28 4.08
N GLY A 106 26.19 -1.43 5.41
CA GLY A 106 26.47 -2.70 6.11
C GLY A 106 25.34 -3.73 5.99
N GLY A 107 24.23 -3.40 5.31
CA GLY A 107 23.11 -4.32 5.06
C GLY A 107 21.95 -4.19 6.06
N TRP A 108 21.98 -3.26 7.01
CA TRP A 108 20.86 -3.02 7.90
C TRP A 108 19.68 -2.41 7.13
N THR A 109 18.54 -3.05 7.20
CA THR A 109 17.32 -2.67 6.50
C THR A 109 16.06 -2.99 7.32
N ASP A 110 16.19 -2.98 8.64
CA ASP A 110 15.10 -3.26 9.58
C ASP A 110 14.18 -2.03 9.77
N ILE A 111 13.73 -1.48 8.65
CA ILE A 111 12.89 -0.30 8.51
C ILE A 111 11.84 -0.54 7.44
N ASP A 112 10.70 0.12 7.54
CA ASP A 112 9.60 -0.02 6.58
C ASP A 112 9.52 1.16 5.61
N VAL A 113 9.85 2.38 6.07
CA VAL A 113 9.82 3.61 5.25
C VAL A 113 11.02 4.49 5.56
N ILE A 114 11.62 5.07 4.53
CA ILE A 114 12.67 6.09 4.64
C ILE A 114 12.11 7.43 4.16
N ILE A 115 12.19 8.44 5.00
CA ILE A 115 11.85 9.83 4.66
C ILE A 115 13.14 10.64 4.61
N THR A 116 13.27 11.51 3.63
CA THR A 116 14.47 12.32 3.47
C THR A 116 14.18 13.71 2.91
N MET A 117 15.16 14.58 3.04
CA MET A 117 15.15 15.91 2.42
C MET A 117 15.74 15.85 1.01
N PRO A 118 15.26 16.71 0.07
CA PRO A 118 15.82 16.78 -1.28
C PRO A 118 17.34 17.01 -1.32
N ALA A 119 17.87 17.82 -0.40
CA ALA A 119 19.30 18.13 -0.30
C ALA A 119 20.18 16.90 -0.02
N ILE A 120 19.63 15.86 0.63
CA ILE A 120 20.38 14.67 1.05
C ILE A 120 20.29 13.55 0.01
N MET A 121 19.37 13.65 -0.97
CA MET A 121 19.16 12.61 -1.98
C MET A 121 20.45 12.21 -2.74
N GLY A 122 21.37 13.14 -2.94
CA GLY A 122 22.67 12.84 -3.56
C GLY A 122 23.48 11.80 -2.78
N LYS A 123 23.50 11.88 -1.44
CA LYS A 123 24.17 10.89 -0.57
C LYS A 123 23.46 9.54 -0.58
N ILE A 124 22.10 9.56 -0.59
CA ILE A 124 21.26 8.34 -0.55
C ILE A 124 21.31 7.61 -1.91
N GLY A 125 21.54 8.31 -3.01
CA GLY A 125 21.65 7.72 -4.34
C GLY A 125 22.66 6.56 -4.42
N ALA A 126 23.76 6.65 -3.67
CA ALA A 126 24.76 5.59 -3.56
C ALA A 126 24.21 4.28 -2.91
N LEU A 127 23.12 4.40 -2.11
CA LEU A 127 22.46 3.26 -1.45
C LEU A 127 21.41 2.58 -2.34
N GLY A 128 21.19 3.07 -3.55
CA GLY A 128 20.15 2.56 -4.46
C GLY A 128 20.27 1.07 -4.77
N ARG A 129 21.49 0.50 -4.73
CA ARG A 129 21.72 -0.96 -4.90
C ARG A 129 21.17 -1.79 -3.75
N VAL A 130 21.13 -1.24 -2.54
CA VAL A 130 20.62 -1.93 -1.33
C VAL A 130 19.13 -1.64 -1.14
N LEU A 131 18.73 -0.38 -1.24
CA LEU A 131 17.36 0.08 -0.98
C LEU A 131 16.39 -0.20 -2.13
N GLY A 132 16.89 -0.14 -3.38
CA GLY A 132 16.07 -0.30 -4.59
C GLY A 132 15.32 -1.62 -4.66
N PRO A 133 16.00 -2.79 -4.56
CA PRO A 133 15.36 -4.11 -4.62
C PRO A 133 14.34 -4.34 -3.49
N ARG A 134 14.51 -3.64 -2.36
CA ARG A 134 13.62 -3.75 -1.19
C ARG A 134 12.46 -2.74 -1.20
N GLY A 135 12.38 -1.87 -2.20
CA GLY A 135 11.35 -0.84 -2.28
C GLY A 135 11.49 0.30 -1.27
N LEU A 136 12.61 0.35 -0.53
CA LEU A 136 12.87 1.36 0.52
C LEU A 136 13.43 2.69 -0.01
N MET A 137 13.69 2.79 -1.32
CA MET A 137 14.29 3.99 -1.91
C MET A 137 13.32 5.17 -1.85
N PRO A 138 13.68 6.29 -1.17
CA PRO A 138 12.83 7.47 -1.10
C PRO A 138 12.52 8.02 -2.50
N ASN A 139 11.30 8.52 -2.69
CA ASN A 139 10.86 9.05 -3.97
C ASN A 139 9.98 10.30 -3.79
N PRO A 140 10.22 11.38 -4.53
CA PRO A 140 9.37 12.58 -4.47
C PRO A 140 7.90 12.30 -4.79
N LYS A 141 7.61 11.36 -5.72
CA LYS A 141 6.25 11.01 -6.12
C LYS A 141 5.46 10.26 -5.04
N SER A 142 6.14 9.58 -4.11
CA SER A 142 5.52 8.94 -2.94
C SER A 142 5.51 9.86 -1.71
N GLY A 143 5.97 11.12 -1.86
CA GLY A 143 6.00 12.10 -0.77
C GLY A 143 6.98 11.76 0.34
N THR A 144 7.90 10.80 0.11
CA THR A 144 8.96 10.43 1.05
C THR A 144 10.21 11.29 0.92
N VAL A 145 10.26 12.16 -0.10
CA VAL A 145 11.28 13.20 -0.25
C VAL A 145 10.59 14.56 -0.14
N THR A 146 10.73 15.21 1.00
CA THR A 146 10.07 16.50 1.31
C THR A 146 10.95 17.36 2.19
N PRO A 147 10.84 18.70 2.10
CA PRO A 147 11.46 19.60 3.04
C PRO A 147 10.82 19.54 4.43
N ASP A 148 9.53 19.23 4.52
CA ASP A 148 8.77 19.10 5.78
C ASP A 148 8.73 17.63 6.22
N VAL A 149 9.78 17.21 6.90
CA VAL A 149 9.91 15.81 7.36
C VAL A 149 8.93 15.48 8.48
N ALA A 150 8.58 16.44 9.34
CA ALA A 150 7.67 16.21 10.46
C ALA A 150 6.25 15.88 9.99
N LYS A 151 5.76 16.61 8.99
CA LYS A 151 4.47 16.33 8.36
C LYS A 151 4.45 14.97 7.68
N ALA A 152 5.52 14.64 6.92
CA ALA A 152 5.62 13.36 6.23
C ALA A 152 5.63 12.18 7.21
N VAL A 153 6.32 12.27 8.35
CA VAL A 153 6.32 11.24 9.38
C VAL A 153 4.91 11.02 9.93
N LYS A 154 4.19 12.09 10.25
CA LYS A 154 2.80 11.99 10.73
C LYS A 154 1.89 11.33 9.71
N GLU A 155 1.96 11.73 8.44
CA GLU A 155 1.15 11.15 7.36
C GLU A 155 1.43 9.65 7.18
N VAL A 156 2.70 9.23 7.18
CA VAL A 156 3.09 7.82 7.06
C VAL A 156 2.59 7.01 8.27
N LYS A 157 2.72 7.54 9.48
CA LYS A 157 2.21 6.90 10.70
C LYS A 157 0.67 6.85 10.76
N GLN A 158 -0.02 7.77 10.09
CA GLN A 158 -1.48 7.78 9.94
C GLN A 158 -1.99 6.81 8.86
N GLY A 159 -1.11 6.12 8.14
CA GLY A 159 -1.51 5.11 7.16
C GLY A 159 -1.46 5.58 5.72
N LYS A 160 -0.56 6.50 5.39
CA LYS A 160 -0.23 6.82 4.01
C LYS A 160 0.55 5.66 3.40
N ILE A 161 0.01 5.08 2.33
CA ILE A 161 0.65 4.02 1.55
C ILE A 161 0.97 4.52 0.14
N ASP A 162 2.05 4.02 -0.43
CA ASP A 162 2.35 4.21 -1.84
C ASP A 162 1.96 2.96 -2.65
N PHE A 163 1.61 3.19 -3.90
CA PHE A 163 1.26 2.11 -4.82
C PHE A 163 1.80 2.39 -6.21
N LYS A 164 2.00 1.32 -6.95
CA LYS A 164 2.48 1.36 -8.33
C LYS A 164 1.84 0.23 -9.12
N VAL A 165 1.46 0.52 -10.37
CA VAL A 165 0.99 -0.52 -11.28
C VAL A 165 2.13 -1.49 -11.62
N ASP A 166 1.84 -2.78 -11.63
CA ASP A 166 2.76 -3.85 -12.01
C ASP A 166 2.85 -4.01 -13.54
N LYS A 167 3.64 -4.98 -14.02
CA LYS A 167 3.82 -5.27 -15.46
C LYS A 167 2.55 -5.80 -16.13
N ASN A 168 1.56 -6.27 -15.36
CA ASN A 168 0.30 -6.85 -15.84
C ASN A 168 -0.86 -5.82 -15.81
N GLY A 169 -0.59 -4.59 -15.37
CA GLY A 169 -1.60 -3.55 -15.24
C GLY A 169 -2.44 -3.69 -13.95
N ILE A 170 -1.89 -4.34 -12.92
CA ILE A 170 -2.56 -4.55 -11.64
C ILE A 170 -1.88 -3.67 -10.59
N VAL A 171 -2.67 -3.10 -9.70
CA VAL A 171 -2.21 -2.39 -8.50
C VAL A 171 -2.54 -3.26 -7.30
N HIS A 172 -1.56 -3.53 -6.47
CA HIS A 172 -1.66 -4.29 -5.23
C HIS A 172 -1.45 -3.34 -4.05
N ALA A 173 -2.32 -3.40 -3.04
CA ALA A 173 -2.16 -2.62 -1.83
C ALA A 173 -2.74 -3.34 -0.61
N SER A 174 -2.07 -3.23 0.53
CA SER A 174 -2.61 -3.67 1.80
C SER A 174 -3.41 -2.52 2.43
N ILE A 175 -4.70 -2.73 2.64
CA ILE A 175 -5.66 -1.71 3.08
C ILE A 175 -6.08 -1.84 4.54
N GLY A 176 -5.61 -2.86 5.24
CA GLY A 176 -5.95 -3.05 6.65
C GLY A 176 -5.61 -4.43 7.19
N LYS A 177 -6.25 -4.75 8.29
CA LYS A 177 -6.16 -6.03 9.00
C LYS A 177 -7.53 -6.66 9.17
N VAL A 178 -7.57 -7.97 9.38
CA VAL A 178 -8.82 -8.71 9.64
C VAL A 178 -9.48 -8.27 10.96
N SER A 179 -8.69 -7.73 11.90
CA SER A 179 -9.20 -7.13 13.14
C SER A 179 -10.09 -5.89 12.91
N PHE A 180 -9.96 -5.23 11.76
CA PHE A 180 -10.80 -4.07 11.42
C PHE A 180 -12.28 -4.44 11.30
N THR A 181 -13.16 -3.47 11.56
CA THR A 181 -14.59 -3.65 11.30
C THR A 181 -14.86 -3.69 9.80
N PRO A 182 -15.94 -4.34 9.33
CA PRO A 182 -16.30 -4.34 7.90
C PRO A 182 -16.44 -2.93 7.32
N GLU A 183 -16.91 -1.98 8.12
CA GLU A 183 -17.05 -0.57 7.73
C GLU A 183 -15.68 0.09 7.49
N GLN A 184 -14.72 -0.13 8.39
CA GLN A 184 -13.36 0.37 8.22
C GLN A 184 -12.67 -0.19 6.97
N ILE A 185 -12.89 -1.48 6.69
CA ILE A 185 -12.37 -2.15 5.49
C ILE A 185 -12.99 -1.52 4.23
N ARG A 186 -14.32 -1.33 4.25
CA ARG A 186 -15.07 -0.70 3.16
C ARG A 186 -14.55 0.72 2.89
N ASP A 187 -14.42 1.53 3.92
CA ASP A 187 -14.01 2.94 3.78
C ASP A 187 -12.58 3.06 3.25
N ASN A 188 -11.65 2.23 3.75
CA ASN A 188 -10.29 2.17 3.23
C ASN A 188 -10.26 1.70 1.77
N ALA A 189 -11.02 0.67 1.41
CA ALA A 189 -11.10 0.18 0.04
C ALA A 189 -11.72 1.22 -0.91
N LYS A 190 -12.78 1.91 -0.47
CA LYS A 190 -13.43 3.00 -1.21
C LYS A 190 -12.45 4.12 -1.51
N GLU A 191 -11.76 4.64 -0.47
CA GLU A 191 -10.79 5.74 -0.66
C GLU A 191 -9.64 5.34 -1.59
N PHE A 192 -9.15 4.10 -1.48
CA PHE A 192 -8.12 3.58 -2.36
C PHE A 192 -8.58 3.57 -3.83
N VAL A 193 -9.76 3.01 -4.12
CA VAL A 193 -10.29 2.93 -5.49
C VAL A 193 -10.61 4.32 -6.04
N MET A 194 -11.19 5.22 -5.23
CA MET A 194 -11.46 6.62 -5.62
C MET A 194 -10.16 7.36 -5.97
N THR A 195 -9.09 7.15 -5.22
CA THR A 195 -7.77 7.72 -5.54
C THR A 195 -7.23 7.17 -6.85
N LEU A 196 -7.40 5.87 -7.14
CA LEU A 196 -7.03 5.30 -8.44
C LEU A 196 -7.81 5.94 -9.59
N ILE A 197 -9.11 6.18 -9.43
CA ILE A 197 -9.95 6.84 -10.44
C ILE A 197 -9.46 8.27 -10.71
N LYS A 198 -9.14 9.03 -9.65
CA LYS A 198 -8.58 10.40 -9.78
C LYS A 198 -7.24 10.43 -10.53
N LEU A 199 -6.45 9.38 -10.41
CA LEU A 199 -5.15 9.24 -11.07
C LEU A 199 -5.21 8.62 -12.47
N LYS A 200 -6.40 8.46 -13.04
CA LYS A 200 -6.57 7.92 -14.41
C LYS A 200 -5.78 8.75 -15.42
N PRO A 201 -4.82 8.14 -16.15
CA PRO A 201 -4.11 8.85 -17.22
C PRO A 201 -5.06 9.27 -18.35
N ALA A 202 -4.91 10.48 -18.90
CA ALA A 202 -5.69 10.96 -20.04
C ALA A 202 -5.53 10.07 -21.29
N THR A 203 -4.41 9.37 -21.40
CA THR A 203 -4.11 8.44 -22.51
C THR A 203 -4.75 7.07 -22.35
N ALA A 204 -5.34 6.74 -21.18
CA ALA A 204 -6.03 5.48 -20.95
C ALA A 204 -7.40 5.48 -21.65
N LYS A 205 -7.56 4.66 -22.69
CA LYS A 205 -8.80 4.51 -23.46
C LYS A 205 -9.60 3.30 -22.97
N GLY A 206 -10.93 3.39 -23.07
CA GLY A 206 -11.84 2.30 -22.69
C GLY A 206 -12.07 2.18 -21.17
N THR A 207 -12.46 0.98 -20.73
CA THR A 207 -12.75 0.70 -19.31
C THR A 207 -11.48 0.74 -18.49
N TYR A 208 -11.42 1.68 -17.53
CA TYR A 208 -10.24 1.89 -16.69
C TYR A 208 -10.15 0.87 -15.55
N LEU A 209 -11.22 0.70 -14.76
CA LEU A 209 -11.31 -0.35 -13.75
C LEU A 209 -11.84 -1.63 -14.39
N LYS A 210 -11.01 -2.64 -14.58
CA LYS A 210 -11.41 -3.93 -15.18
C LYS A 210 -11.94 -4.91 -14.16
N SER A 211 -11.27 -5.04 -13.03
CA SER A 211 -11.71 -5.90 -11.93
C SER A 211 -11.07 -5.47 -10.62
N ILE A 212 -11.80 -5.68 -9.54
CA ILE A 212 -11.36 -5.44 -8.16
C ILE A 212 -11.52 -6.74 -7.40
N TYR A 213 -10.50 -7.12 -6.63
CA TYR A 213 -10.54 -8.26 -5.74
C TYR A 213 -10.11 -7.84 -4.34
N LEU A 214 -10.79 -8.36 -3.34
CA LEU A 214 -10.46 -8.22 -1.93
C LEU A 214 -10.07 -9.59 -1.39
N SER A 215 -8.97 -9.69 -0.67
CA SER A 215 -8.48 -10.95 -0.10
C SER A 215 -7.84 -10.71 1.26
N SER A 216 -7.80 -11.76 2.07
CA SER A 216 -6.94 -11.80 3.26
C SER A 216 -5.79 -12.76 3.04
N THR A 217 -4.76 -12.67 3.88
CA THR A 217 -3.62 -13.59 3.80
C THR A 217 -4.09 -15.03 3.75
N MET A 218 -3.69 -15.77 2.71
CA MET A 218 -4.03 -17.17 2.41
C MET A 218 -5.50 -17.46 2.03
N SER A 219 -6.40 -16.49 2.04
CA SER A 219 -7.79 -16.68 1.60
C SER A 219 -7.93 -16.57 0.09
N PRO A 220 -8.98 -17.15 -0.51
CA PRO A 220 -9.34 -16.86 -1.89
C PRO A 220 -9.76 -15.39 -2.06
N GLY A 221 -9.55 -14.83 -3.26
CA GLY A 221 -9.98 -13.48 -3.60
C GLY A 221 -11.47 -13.38 -3.87
N ILE A 222 -12.13 -12.38 -3.29
CA ILE A 222 -13.54 -12.04 -3.50
C ILE A 222 -13.61 -10.97 -4.59
N LYS A 223 -14.35 -11.23 -5.65
CA LYS A 223 -14.57 -10.28 -6.73
C LYS A 223 -15.56 -9.21 -6.29
N VAL A 224 -15.14 -7.93 -6.40
CA VAL A 224 -15.98 -6.76 -6.10
C VAL A 224 -16.49 -6.15 -7.40
N ASP A 225 -17.76 -5.72 -7.41
CA ASP A 225 -18.32 -4.97 -8.53
C ASP A 225 -17.78 -3.53 -8.52
N PRO A 226 -17.03 -3.09 -9.54
CA PRO A 226 -16.51 -1.72 -9.61
C PRO A 226 -17.59 -0.63 -9.54
N LYS A 227 -18.83 -0.93 -9.89
CA LYS A 227 -19.93 0.04 -9.87
C LYS A 227 -20.41 0.36 -8.45
N THR A 228 -20.29 -0.59 -7.53
CA THR A 228 -20.76 -0.42 -6.14
C THR A 228 -19.79 0.36 -5.25
N VAL A 229 -18.62 0.74 -5.78
CA VAL A 229 -17.63 1.51 -5.01
C VAL A 229 -18.13 2.93 -4.72
N ASP A 230 -18.96 3.50 -5.59
CA ASP A 230 -19.55 4.85 -5.43
C ASP A 230 -20.85 4.84 -4.61
N GLU A 231 -21.44 3.67 -4.36
CA GLU A 231 -22.63 3.53 -3.54
C GLU A 231 -22.28 3.72 -2.04
N ASN A 232 -23.06 4.56 -1.35
CA ASN A 232 -22.91 4.87 0.08
C ASN A 232 -23.34 3.73 1.00
#